data_455c708f9d8b69d56b28af2353d9bf24
#
_entry.id   455c708f9d8b69d56b28af2353d9bf24
#
_cell.length_a   1.000
_cell.length_b   1.000
_cell.length_c   1.000
_cell.angle_alpha   90.00
_cell.angle_beta   90.00
_cell.angle_gamma   90.00
#
_symmetry.space_group_name_H-M   'P 1'
#
loop_
_entity.id
_entity.type
_entity.pdbx_description
1 polymer ?
#
loop_
_entity_poly.entity_id
_entity_poly.type
_entity_poly.pdbx_seq_one_letter_code
_entity_poly.pdbx_strand_id
1 'polypeptide(L)'
;MDILVLIKQGPDTEAKINVSNGKISEAGIKWIISPYDEIALEEAIRMKEATGGTVTAVSVGSDNVVQSLRTAYAMGADNAIHIKNDDYEMLDAYAIAESIHKATEGQEYKVILAGRQGNDSDNGQVPAILSVLKDCACVSFAKK
;
A
#
# COMPACT_ATOMS: atom_id res chain seq x y z
N MET A 1 15.69 2.67 12.12
CA MET A 1 15.48 1.54 11.16
C MET A 1 14.56 2.05 10.06
N ASP A 2 14.98 1.95 8.78
CA ASP A 2 14.17 2.44 7.67
C ASP A 2 13.18 1.37 7.21
N ILE A 3 11.92 1.75 7.12
CA ILE A 3 10.79 0.85 6.89
C ILE A 3 10.02 1.33 5.66
N LEU A 4 9.72 0.41 4.75
CA LEU A 4 8.81 0.63 3.63
C LEU A 4 7.44 0.07 3.99
N VAL A 5 6.38 0.85 3.73
CA VAL A 5 4.99 0.40 3.92
C VAL A 5 4.26 0.46 2.58
N LEU A 6 3.69 -0.66 2.17
CA LEU A 6 2.86 -0.74 0.98
C LEU A 6 1.45 -0.26 1.34
N ILE A 7 0.97 0.74 0.63
CA ILE A 7 -0.35 1.34 0.84
C ILE A 7 -1.21 1.14 -0.40
N LYS A 8 -2.38 0.55 -0.24
CA LYS A 8 -3.41 0.50 -1.28
C LYS A 8 -4.56 1.43 -0.91
N GLN A 9 -5.03 2.23 -1.86
CA GLN A 9 -6.30 2.93 -1.74
C GLN A 9 -7.44 1.96 -2.12
N GLY A 10 -8.48 1.96 -1.32
CA GLY A 10 -9.70 1.20 -1.57
C GLY A 10 -10.95 1.98 -1.17
N PRO A 11 -12.13 1.50 -1.56
CA PRO A 11 -13.38 2.10 -1.09
C PRO A 11 -13.52 1.91 0.42
N ASP A 12 -14.16 2.87 1.07
CA ASP A 12 -14.57 2.71 2.47
C ASP A 12 -15.39 1.43 2.63
N THR A 13 -15.16 0.68 3.70
CA THR A 13 -15.87 -0.60 3.95
C THR A 13 -17.38 -0.45 4.09
N GLU A 14 -17.87 0.76 4.39
CA GLU A 14 -19.29 1.09 4.47
C GLU A 14 -19.83 1.74 3.18
N ALA A 15 -19.00 1.84 2.12
CA ALA A 15 -19.40 2.47 0.87
C ALA A 15 -20.52 1.69 0.19
N LYS A 16 -21.57 2.41 -0.22
CA LYS A 16 -22.60 1.87 -1.11
C LYS A 16 -22.04 1.77 -2.52
N ILE A 17 -21.82 0.55 -2.99
CA ILE A 17 -21.38 0.29 -4.36
C ILE A 17 -22.59 0.28 -5.28
N ASN A 18 -22.67 1.25 -6.18
CA ASN A 18 -23.70 1.32 -7.21
C ASN A 18 -23.12 0.85 -8.55
N VAL A 19 -23.89 0.04 -9.27
CA VAL A 19 -23.51 -0.39 -10.61
C VAL A 19 -24.43 0.29 -11.63
N SER A 20 -23.83 0.94 -12.63
CA SER A 20 -24.53 1.58 -13.73
C SER A 20 -23.91 1.15 -15.06
N ASN A 21 -24.70 0.67 -16.01
CA ASN A 21 -24.23 0.19 -17.32
C ASN A 21 -23.10 -0.86 -17.23
N GLY A 22 -23.17 -1.76 -16.25
CA GLY A 22 -22.17 -2.83 -16.03
C GLY A 22 -20.84 -2.35 -15.44
N LYS A 23 -20.76 -1.08 -15.00
CA LYS A 23 -19.56 -0.51 -14.35
C LYS A 23 -19.92 -0.03 -12.95
N ILE A 24 -18.93 -0.08 -12.05
CA ILE A 24 -19.05 0.52 -10.73
C ILE A 24 -19.07 2.03 -10.90
N SER A 25 -20.06 2.68 -10.28
CA SER A 25 -20.11 4.14 -10.19
C SER A 25 -19.26 4.60 -9.02
N GLU A 26 -18.23 5.38 -9.28
CA GLU A 26 -17.39 5.97 -8.24
C GLU A 26 -18.02 7.18 -7.55
N ALA A 27 -19.14 7.65 -8.06
CA ALA A 27 -19.84 8.83 -7.51
C ALA A 27 -20.29 8.58 -6.07
N GLY A 28 -19.77 9.38 -5.13
CA GLY A 28 -20.08 9.29 -3.71
C GLY A 28 -19.30 8.22 -2.94
N ILE A 29 -18.38 7.52 -3.57
CA ILE A 29 -17.47 6.60 -2.88
C ILE A 29 -16.41 7.42 -2.13
N LYS A 30 -16.31 7.21 -0.83
CA LYS A 30 -15.19 7.68 -0.04
C LYS A 30 -14.04 6.69 -0.19
N TRP A 31 -12.90 7.18 -0.65
CA TRP A 31 -11.67 6.41 -0.80
C TRP A 31 -10.78 6.55 0.44
N ILE A 32 -10.28 5.44 0.95
CA ILE A 32 -9.47 5.37 2.16
C ILE A 32 -8.22 4.51 1.93
N ILE A 33 -7.28 4.55 2.85
CA ILE A 33 -6.24 3.52 2.96
C ILE A 33 -6.94 2.19 3.26
N SER A 34 -6.55 1.11 2.59
CA SER A 34 -7.05 -0.23 2.93
C SER A 34 -6.86 -0.49 4.44
N PRO A 35 -7.88 -0.94 5.18
CA PRO A 35 -7.79 -1.09 6.63
C PRO A 35 -6.63 -1.96 7.10
N TYR A 36 -6.26 -2.97 6.32
CA TYR A 36 -5.10 -3.80 6.64
C TYR A 36 -3.76 -3.07 6.45
N ASP A 37 -3.69 -2.15 5.48
CA ASP A 37 -2.50 -1.34 5.25
C ASP A 37 -2.38 -0.23 6.30
N GLU A 38 -3.50 0.28 6.81
CA GLU A 38 -3.52 1.24 7.91
C GLU A 38 -2.91 0.62 9.19
N ILE A 39 -3.24 -0.65 9.50
CA ILE A 39 -2.62 -1.39 10.60
C ILE A 39 -1.11 -1.58 10.37
N ALA A 40 -0.70 -1.92 9.14
CA ALA A 40 0.70 -2.08 8.80
C ALA A 40 1.47 -0.75 8.95
N LEU A 41 0.86 0.36 8.55
CA LEU A 41 1.44 1.70 8.70
C LEU A 41 1.58 2.10 10.17
N GLU A 42 0.56 1.85 10.98
CA GLU A 42 0.62 2.11 12.43
C GLU A 42 1.75 1.32 13.09
N GLU A 43 1.90 0.03 12.75
CA GLU A 43 2.98 -0.77 13.31
C GLU A 43 4.37 -0.27 12.83
N ALA A 44 4.50 0.17 11.57
CA ALA A 44 5.73 0.79 11.08
C ALA A 44 6.10 2.05 11.89
N ILE A 45 5.13 2.89 12.19
CA ILE A 45 5.33 4.11 12.99
C ILE A 45 5.77 3.75 14.40
N ARG A 46 5.13 2.77 15.04
CA ARG A 46 5.53 2.26 16.37
C ARG A 46 6.96 1.69 16.37
N MET A 47 7.32 0.93 15.33
CA MET A 47 8.68 0.41 15.19
C MET A 47 9.70 1.56 15.03
N LYS A 48 9.37 2.58 14.20
CA LYS A 48 10.20 3.78 14.07
C LYS A 48 10.40 4.51 15.40
N GLU A 49 9.33 4.70 16.17
CA GLU A 49 9.39 5.35 17.48
C GLU A 49 10.30 4.60 18.46
N ALA A 50 10.26 3.26 18.41
CA ALA A 50 11.07 2.42 19.29
C ALA A 50 12.55 2.31 18.86
N THR A 51 12.86 2.40 17.57
CA THR A 51 14.19 2.09 17.03
C THR A 51 14.89 3.25 16.34
N GLY A 52 14.19 4.37 16.13
CA GLY A 52 14.65 5.43 15.24
C GLY A 52 14.53 5.04 13.76
N GLY A 53 14.91 5.93 12.87
CA GLY A 53 14.85 5.76 11.41
C GLY A 53 13.64 6.44 10.78
N THR A 54 13.25 5.98 9.60
CA THR A 54 12.19 6.59 8.80
C THR A 54 11.16 5.58 8.30
N VAL A 55 9.93 6.05 8.10
CA VAL A 55 8.85 5.30 7.45
C VAL A 55 8.55 5.92 6.10
N THR A 56 8.65 5.13 5.04
CA THR A 56 8.28 5.52 3.68
C THR A 56 7.03 4.77 3.25
N ALA A 57 5.96 5.49 2.92
CA ALA A 57 4.75 4.91 2.35
C ALA A 57 4.86 4.88 0.82
N VAL A 58 4.50 3.77 0.18
CA VAL A 58 4.46 3.66 -1.28
C VAL A 58 3.09 3.21 -1.76
N SER A 59 2.58 3.84 -2.82
CA SER A 59 1.32 3.46 -3.45
C SER A 59 1.42 3.56 -4.97
N VAL A 60 0.78 2.60 -5.65
CA VAL A 60 0.61 2.57 -7.11
C VAL A 60 -0.82 2.96 -7.44
N GLY A 61 -1.01 3.89 -8.37
CA GLY A 61 -2.34 4.29 -8.81
C GLY A 61 -2.39 5.65 -9.47
N SER A 62 -3.61 6.08 -9.82
CA SER A 62 -3.86 7.41 -10.39
C SER A 62 -3.57 8.52 -9.36
N ASP A 63 -3.79 9.77 -9.75
CA ASP A 63 -3.60 10.91 -8.85
C ASP A 63 -4.49 10.84 -7.58
N ASN A 64 -5.55 10.05 -7.59
CA ASN A 64 -6.43 9.86 -6.42
C ASN A 64 -5.70 9.27 -5.21
N VAL A 65 -4.69 8.41 -5.41
CA VAL A 65 -3.96 7.79 -4.30
C VAL A 65 -3.11 8.79 -3.49
N VAL A 66 -2.86 9.98 -4.03
CA VAL A 66 -2.17 11.06 -3.32
C VAL A 66 -2.88 11.41 -2.01
N GLN A 67 -4.22 11.30 -1.97
CA GLN A 67 -4.98 11.53 -0.73
C GLN A 67 -4.64 10.50 0.34
N SER A 68 -4.51 9.22 -0.03
CA SER A 68 -4.10 8.16 0.90
C SER A 68 -2.66 8.34 1.39
N LEU A 69 -1.76 8.78 0.52
CA LEU A 69 -0.39 9.11 0.91
C LEU A 69 -0.32 10.32 1.86
N ARG A 70 -1.18 11.35 1.67
CA ARG A 70 -1.32 12.46 2.62
C ARG A 70 -1.83 12.00 3.97
N THR A 71 -2.77 11.05 3.98
CA THR A 71 -3.25 10.42 5.23
C THR A 71 -2.10 9.67 5.91
N ALA A 72 -1.28 8.93 5.16
CA ALA A 72 -0.10 8.26 5.71
C ALA A 72 0.89 9.25 6.35
N TYR A 73 1.12 10.40 5.73
CA TYR A 73 1.92 11.48 6.33
C TYR A 73 1.30 12.01 7.63
N ALA A 74 -0.02 12.25 7.64
CA ALA A 74 -0.72 12.74 8.82
C ALA A 74 -0.68 11.73 9.98
N MET A 75 -0.60 10.43 9.68
CA MET A 75 -0.40 9.37 10.67
C MET A 75 1.03 9.31 11.21
N GLY A 76 2.02 9.80 10.48
CA GLY A 76 3.41 9.84 10.94
C GLY A 76 4.45 9.24 9.99
N ALA A 77 4.11 8.94 8.74
CA ALA A 77 5.10 8.59 7.73
C ALA A 77 6.01 9.78 7.43
N ASP A 78 7.30 9.53 7.20
CA ASP A 78 8.31 10.58 6.94
C ASP A 78 8.43 10.86 5.43
N ASN A 79 8.20 9.85 4.60
CA ASN A 79 8.29 9.95 3.14
C ASN A 79 7.12 9.24 2.46
N ALA A 80 6.85 9.65 1.22
CA ALA A 80 5.89 8.96 0.37
C ALA A 80 6.40 8.84 -1.06
N ILE A 81 6.12 7.70 -1.68
CA ILE A 81 6.40 7.42 -3.09
C ILE A 81 5.07 7.17 -3.79
N HIS A 82 4.74 8.03 -4.75
CA HIS A 82 3.61 7.83 -5.64
C HIS A 82 4.10 7.27 -6.97
N ILE A 83 3.73 6.03 -7.26
CA ILE A 83 3.97 5.41 -8.57
C ILE A 83 2.73 5.64 -9.42
N LYS A 84 2.79 6.73 -10.22
CA LYS A 84 1.64 7.13 -11.03
C LYS A 84 1.41 6.14 -12.18
N ASN A 85 0.21 5.60 -12.23
CA ASN A 85 -0.30 4.82 -13.35
C ASN A 85 -1.82 5.00 -13.42
N ASP A 86 -2.31 5.62 -14.50
CA ASP A 86 -3.74 5.88 -14.66
C ASP A 86 -4.51 4.61 -15.06
N ASP A 87 -3.82 3.60 -15.60
CA ASP A 87 -4.37 2.29 -15.96
C ASP A 87 -4.06 1.20 -14.90
N TYR A 88 -3.81 1.60 -13.65
CA TYR A 88 -3.37 0.69 -12.58
C TYR A 88 -4.34 -0.48 -12.32
N GLU A 89 -5.62 -0.32 -12.64
CA GLU A 89 -6.64 -1.39 -12.52
C GLU A 89 -6.41 -2.55 -13.50
N MET A 90 -5.67 -2.31 -14.58
CA MET A 90 -5.29 -3.32 -15.57
C MET A 90 -4.01 -4.07 -15.19
N LEU A 91 -3.30 -3.61 -14.15
CA LEU A 91 -2.07 -4.25 -13.68
C LEU A 91 -2.40 -5.47 -12.83
N ASP A 92 -1.69 -6.56 -13.11
CA ASP A 92 -1.69 -7.71 -12.21
C ASP A 92 -0.78 -7.49 -10.99
N ALA A 93 -0.80 -8.41 -10.05
CA ALA A 93 0.00 -8.31 -8.83
C ALA A 93 1.50 -8.30 -9.11
N TYR A 94 1.96 -8.96 -10.20
CA TYR A 94 3.36 -8.95 -10.59
C TYR A 94 3.80 -7.56 -11.08
N ALA A 95 3.03 -6.95 -11.97
CA ALA A 95 3.34 -5.63 -12.51
C ALA A 95 3.34 -4.55 -11.43
N ILE A 96 2.43 -4.66 -10.44
CA ILE A 96 2.42 -3.77 -9.27
C ILE A 96 3.69 -3.98 -8.43
N ALA A 97 4.04 -5.23 -8.10
CA ALA A 97 5.23 -5.53 -7.31
C ALA A 97 6.52 -5.09 -8.02
N GLU A 98 6.61 -5.32 -9.34
CA GLU A 98 7.74 -4.87 -10.16
C GLU A 98 7.87 -3.34 -10.18
N SER A 99 6.75 -2.63 -10.28
CA SER A 99 6.75 -1.17 -10.23
C SER A 99 7.28 -0.65 -8.89
N ILE A 100 6.86 -1.27 -7.79
CA ILE A 100 7.36 -0.94 -6.45
C ILE A 100 8.85 -1.28 -6.34
N HIS A 101 9.27 -2.45 -6.82
CA HIS A 101 10.66 -2.86 -6.82
C HIS A 101 11.55 -1.84 -7.52
N LYS A 102 11.19 -1.45 -8.74
CA LYS A 102 11.92 -0.43 -9.53
C LYS A 102 11.93 0.95 -8.86
N ALA A 103 10.79 1.40 -8.35
CA ALA A 103 10.70 2.71 -7.70
C ALA A 103 11.49 2.82 -6.39
N THR A 104 11.83 1.68 -5.79
CA THR A 104 12.59 1.58 -4.53
C THR A 104 13.97 0.95 -4.74
N GLU A 105 14.45 0.90 -5.98
CA GLU A 105 15.79 0.43 -6.30
C GLU A 105 16.86 1.37 -5.74
N GLY A 106 17.93 0.81 -5.20
CA GLY A 106 19.00 1.59 -4.55
C GLY A 106 18.65 2.17 -3.18
N GLN A 107 17.43 1.93 -2.68
CA GLN A 107 17.05 2.29 -1.32
C GLN A 107 17.08 1.05 -0.42
N GLU A 108 17.71 1.18 0.76
CA GLU A 108 17.81 0.09 1.72
C GLU A 108 16.72 0.23 2.78
N TYR A 109 15.77 -0.69 2.78
CA TYR A 109 14.78 -0.85 3.83
C TYR A 109 15.08 -2.12 4.63
N LYS A 110 15.11 -2.01 5.95
CA LYS A 110 15.34 -3.16 6.84
C LYS A 110 14.10 -4.03 7.00
N VAL A 111 12.92 -3.40 6.85
CA VAL A 111 11.63 -4.08 6.93
C VAL A 111 10.70 -3.50 5.87
N ILE A 112 9.93 -4.37 5.24
CA ILE A 112 8.81 -3.99 4.37
C ILE A 112 7.55 -4.52 5.03
N LEU A 113 6.61 -3.63 5.34
CA LEU A 113 5.32 -3.98 5.89
C LEU A 113 4.22 -3.78 4.86
N ALA A 114 3.24 -4.65 4.87
CA ALA A 114 2.05 -4.56 4.05
C ALA A 114 0.85 -5.13 4.80
N GLY A 115 -0.32 -4.64 4.50
CA GLY A 115 -1.56 -5.28 4.91
C GLY A 115 -1.68 -6.69 4.33
N ARG A 116 -2.46 -7.52 4.97
CA ARG A 116 -2.72 -8.88 4.52
C ARG A 116 -3.20 -8.94 3.06
N GLN A 117 -4.12 -8.03 2.70
CA GLN A 117 -4.78 -7.99 1.40
C GLN A 117 -5.53 -6.66 1.22
N GLY A 118 -5.83 -6.26 0.00
CA GLY A 118 -6.75 -5.14 -0.25
C GLY A 118 -8.19 -5.54 0.05
N ASN A 119 -8.98 -4.63 0.60
CA ASN A 119 -10.39 -4.84 0.92
C ASN A 119 -11.33 -4.88 -0.29
N ASP A 120 -10.81 -4.66 -1.49
CA ASP A 120 -11.53 -4.64 -2.77
C ASP A 120 -11.43 -5.97 -3.53
N SER A 121 -10.25 -6.58 -3.56
CA SER A 121 -9.97 -7.76 -4.38
C SER A 121 -9.55 -9.00 -3.59
N ASP A 122 -9.17 -8.84 -2.33
CA ASP A 122 -8.68 -9.90 -1.43
C ASP A 122 -7.48 -10.70 -2.00
N ASN A 123 -6.75 -10.12 -2.96
CA ASN A 123 -5.72 -10.81 -3.72
C ASN A 123 -4.51 -11.23 -2.85
N GLY A 124 -3.95 -10.31 -2.05
CA GLY A 124 -2.87 -10.58 -1.09
C GLY A 124 -1.53 -11.06 -1.68
N GLN A 125 -1.28 -10.90 -2.98
CA GLN A 125 -0.10 -11.47 -3.66
C GLN A 125 1.10 -10.54 -3.75
N VAL A 126 0.87 -9.23 -3.80
CA VAL A 126 1.92 -8.23 -4.05
C VAL A 126 3.10 -8.34 -3.08
N PRO A 127 2.91 -8.48 -1.76
CA PRO A 127 4.04 -8.55 -0.82
C PRO A 127 4.92 -9.79 -1.04
N ALA A 128 4.31 -10.95 -1.33
CA ALA A 128 5.06 -12.18 -1.58
C ALA A 128 5.88 -12.10 -2.88
N ILE A 129 5.31 -11.53 -3.95
CA ILE A 129 6.02 -11.32 -5.21
C ILE A 129 7.16 -10.32 -5.01
N LEU A 130 6.91 -9.22 -4.30
CA LEU A 130 7.92 -8.21 -4.01
C LEU A 130 9.10 -8.80 -3.22
N SER A 131 8.84 -9.72 -2.28
CA SER A 131 9.89 -10.37 -1.52
C SER A 131 10.85 -11.18 -2.41
N VAL A 132 10.31 -11.85 -3.43
CA VAL A 132 11.12 -12.58 -4.42
C VAL A 132 11.93 -11.61 -5.28
N LEU A 133 11.32 -10.52 -5.75
CA LEU A 133 12.02 -9.51 -6.57
C LEU A 133 13.14 -8.80 -5.80
N LYS A 134 12.98 -8.64 -4.48
CA LYS A 134 13.98 -7.99 -3.60
C LYS A 134 14.95 -8.98 -2.94
N ASP A 135 14.83 -10.27 -3.25
CA ASP A 135 15.63 -11.35 -2.67
C ASP A 135 15.65 -11.29 -1.12
N CYS A 136 14.47 -11.16 -0.52
CA CYS A 136 14.33 -11.08 0.94
C CYS A 136 13.31 -12.09 1.48
N ALA A 137 13.45 -12.44 2.76
CA ALA A 137 12.51 -13.32 3.44
C ALA A 137 11.11 -12.71 3.53
N CYS A 138 10.09 -13.55 3.43
CA CYS A 138 8.70 -13.15 3.56
C CYS A 138 8.01 -13.95 4.67
N VAL A 139 7.30 -13.25 5.53
CA VAL A 139 6.44 -13.84 6.56
C VAL A 139 5.02 -13.35 6.33
N SER A 140 4.10 -14.28 6.08
CA SER A 140 2.68 -13.98 5.91
C SER A 140 1.91 -14.19 7.20
N PHE A 141 0.82 -13.42 7.37
CA PHE A 141 -0.06 -13.51 8.55
C PHE A 141 0.69 -13.34 9.88
N ALA A 142 1.66 -12.44 9.91
CA ALA A 142 2.38 -12.12 11.13
C ALA A 142 1.41 -11.66 12.24
N LYS A 143 1.61 -12.19 13.44
CA LYS A 143 0.95 -11.77 14.67
C LYS A 143 2.01 -11.40 15.69
N LYS A 144 1.66 -10.51 16.62
CA LYS A 144 2.49 -10.25 17.80
C LYS A 144 2.69 -11.51 18.63
#